data_2d68b479b10b6f637e9dbe7965267116
#
_entry.id   2d68b479b10b6f637e9dbe7965267116
#
_cell.length_a   1.000
_cell.length_b   1.000
_cell.length_c   1.000
_cell.angle_alpha   90.00
_cell.angle_beta   90.00
_cell.angle_gamma   90.00
#
_symmetry.space_group_name_H-M   'P 1'
#
loop_
_entity.id
_entity.type
_entity.pdbx_description
1 polymer ?
#
loop_
_entity_poly.entity_id
_entity_poly.type
_entity_poly.pdbx_seq_one_letter_code
_entity_poly.pdbx_strand_id
1 'polypeptide(L)'
;MPAWLRQNHPEVVDLYEPEASPASRAEDLKEVWKSAVPPELHYTSWIADRAVDFIKHQSKRPEPFGLFVSFPDPHHPFAPPRPYCDLFRPERMPRPTIRAGELERMPAYLGEGDDPKNEPYIASGEQPREQGFLLRTDDISAETLATAIAHTHGMVQMIDDAVGRLLEALAGTGVLEDTYVLFTSDHGELLGDHGLLRKGPPPYRQLLQVPLVLCGPGIRPGTSLGALTSHIDLFATVASLLGLPTPATDGIDLKPLIEGRATAVRDFLFAEYHPRRDACLYNQSVITKDWRFTRYPNEPAWGELFDLSRDPWEHWNLFSESEFSSQAHRLNSILDQGLPPQPLIPNEVLGAY
;
A
#
# COMPACT_ATOMS: atom_id res chain seq x y z
N MET A 1 -0.53 -16.44 14.90
CA MET A 1 0.16 -15.92 16.10
C MET A 1 -0.70 -15.92 17.38
N PRO A 2 -1.96 -15.45 17.43
CA PRO A 2 -2.73 -15.36 18.70
C PRO A 2 -2.82 -16.68 19.50
N ALA A 3 -3.03 -17.81 18.82
CA ALA A 3 -3.06 -19.10 19.49
C ALA A 3 -1.70 -19.49 20.08
N TRP A 4 -0.60 -19.23 19.36
CA TRP A 4 0.75 -19.46 19.81
C TRP A 4 1.11 -18.60 21.03
N LEU A 5 0.74 -17.29 21.02
CA LEU A 5 0.94 -16.40 22.17
C LEU A 5 0.20 -16.90 23.41
N ARG A 6 -1.10 -17.22 23.28
CA ARG A 6 -1.88 -17.75 24.41
C ARG A 6 -1.30 -19.02 25.01
N GLN A 7 -0.67 -19.83 24.18
CA GLN A 7 -0.07 -21.10 24.62
C GLN A 7 1.30 -20.91 25.26
N ASN A 8 2.16 -20.03 24.70
CA ASN A 8 3.57 -19.93 25.07
C ASN A 8 3.89 -18.67 25.91
N HIS A 9 3.11 -17.59 25.74
CA HIS A 9 3.30 -16.28 26.37
C HIS A 9 1.96 -15.66 26.73
N PRO A 10 1.14 -16.30 27.60
CA PRO A 10 -0.20 -15.78 27.96
C PRO A 10 -0.13 -14.42 28.60
N GLU A 11 0.96 -14.09 29.30
CA GLU A 11 1.21 -12.81 29.97
C GLU A 11 1.37 -11.63 29.02
N VAL A 12 1.61 -11.87 27.72
CA VAL A 12 1.83 -10.83 26.70
C VAL A 12 0.55 -10.53 25.91
N VAL A 13 -0.46 -11.38 25.98
CA VAL A 13 -1.66 -11.26 25.16
C VAL A 13 -2.35 -9.91 25.35
N ASP A 14 -2.50 -9.49 26.61
CA ASP A 14 -3.16 -8.22 26.96
C ASP A 14 -2.30 -6.99 26.64
N LEU A 15 -0.99 -7.16 26.39
CA LEU A 15 -0.11 -6.06 26.02
C LEU A 15 -0.33 -5.57 24.57
N TYR A 16 -1.04 -6.34 23.76
CA TYR A 16 -1.43 -5.94 22.41
C TYR A 16 -2.59 -4.94 22.41
N GLU A 17 -3.31 -4.84 23.51
CA GLU A 17 -4.42 -3.90 23.63
C GLU A 17 -3.92 -2.48 23.92
N PRO A 18 -4.55 -1.43 23.35
CA PRO A 18 -4.16 -0.04 23.56
C PRO A 18 -4.17 0.37 25.05
N GLU A 19 -5.03 -0.28 25.83
CA GLU A 19 -5.20 -0.05 27.27
C GLU A 19 -3.95 -0.41 28.08
N ALA A 20 -3.07 -1.26 27.55
CA ALA A 20 -1.78 -1.56 28.17
C ALA A 20 -0.78 -0.37 28.15
N SER A 21 -1.06 0.65 27.31
CA SER A 21 -0.20 1.82 27.13
C SER A 21 -0.96 3.15 27.17
N PRO A 22 -1.85 3.39 28.13
CA PRO A 22 -2.78 4.53 28.11
C PRO A 22 -2.05 5.90 28.09
N ALA A 23 -0.92 6.02 28.76
CA ALA A 23 -0.15 7.26 28.84
C ALA A 23 0.53 7.66 27.53
N SER A 24 0.64 6.76 26.55
CA SER A 24 1.27 7.03 25.25
C SER A 24 0.27 7.12 24.10
N ARG A 25 -1.03 6.93 24.37
CA ARG A 25 -2.09 6.96 23.37
C ARG A 25 -2.50 8.38 23.07
N ALA A 26 -2.52 8.75 21.79
CA ALA A 26 -3.02 10.05 21.36
C ALA A 26 -4.54 10.14 21.58
N GLU A 27 -5.02 11.33 21.96
CA GLU A 27 -6.45 11.57 22.22
C GLU A 27 -7.24 11.76 20.93
N ASP A 28 -6.65 12.46 19.95
CA ASP A 28 -7.23 12.86 18.67
C ASP A 28 -7.08 11.79 17.56
N LEU A 29 -6.17 10.82 17.75
CA LEU A 29 -6.04 9.64 16.89
C LEU A 29 -5.72 8.40 17.73
N LYS A 30 -6.75 7.69 18.15
CA LYS A 30 -6.65 6.56 19.10
C LYS A 30 -5.82 5.37 18.61
N GLU A 31 -5.37 5.41 17.36
CA GLU A 31 -4.53 4.39 16.74
C GLU A 31 -3.03 4.68 16.85
N VAL A 32 -2.66 5.77 17.54
CA VAL A 32 -1.26 6.15 17.77
C VAL A 32 -0.91 5.93 19.22
N TRP A 33 -0.04 4.96 19.50
CA TRP A 33 0.52 4.70 20.81
C TRP A 33 1.85 3.96 20.72
N LYS A 34 2.57 3.86 21.85
CA LYS A 34 3.77 3.02 21.97
C LYS A 34 3.36 1.65 22.50
N SER A 35 3.55 0.60 21.72
CA SER A 35 3.18 -0.75 22.16
C SER A 35 4.00 -1.19 23.37
N ALA A 36 3.32 -1.82 24.34
CA ALA A 36 3.95 -2.45 25.51
C ALA A 36 4.47 -3.86 25.20
N VAL A 37 4.19 -4.40 24.03
CA VAL A 37 4.66 -5.73 23.61
C VAL A 37 6.17 -5.72 23.48
N PRO A 38 6.90 -6.70 24.06
CA PRO A 38 8.32 -6.86 23.80
C PRO A 38 8.58 -7.08 22.30
N PRO A 39 9.59 -6.43 21.70
CA PRO A 39 9.81 -6.50 20.26
C PRO A 39 10.05 -7.94 19.75
N GLU A 40 10.66 -8.79 20.56
CA GLU A 40 10.86 -10.22 20.24
C GLU A 40 9.57 -11.03 20.21
N LEU A 41 8.51 -10.58 20.86
CA LEU A 41 7.18 -11.20 20.87
C LEU A 41 6.18 -10.48 19.96
N HIS A 42 6.60 -9.40 19.30
CA HIS A 42 5.78 -8.72 18.32
C HIS A 42 5.54 -9.62 17.09
N TYR A 43 4.36 -9.49 16.46
CA TYR A 43 4.01 -10.36 15.32
C TYR A 43 5.00 -10.28 14.16
N THR A 44 5.62 -9.12 13.90
CA THR A 44 6.66 -8.97 12.87
C THR A 44 7.89 -9.83 13.18
N SER A 45 8.36 -9.84 14.43
CA SER A 45 9.47 -10.71 14.86
C SER A 45 9.08 -12.18 14.81
N TRP A 46 7.87 -12.53 15.24
CA TRP A 46 7.36 -13.89 15.19
C TRP A 46 7.27 -14.44 13.75
N ILE A 47 6.80 -13.61 12.80
CA ILE A 47 6.76 -13.99 11.38
C ILE A 47 8.17 -14.24 10.86
N ALA A 48 9.11 -13.32 11.17
CA ALA A 48 10.51 -13.49 10.78
C ALA A 48 11.12 -14.77 11.34
N ASP A 49 10.86 -15.10 12.62
CA ASP A 49 11.33 -16.36 13.24
C ASP A 49 10.81 -17.58 12.49
N ARG A 50 9.53 -17.61 12.15
CA ARG A 50 8.95 -18.74 11.39
C ARG A 50 9.54 -18.85 10.00
N ALA A 51 9.78 -17.72 9.33
CA ALA A 51 10.41 -17.69 8.01
C ALA A 51 11.88 -18.18 8.08
N VAL A 52 12.65 -17.73 9.07
CA VAL A 52 14.03 -18.18 9.31
C VAL A 52 14.08 -19.68 9.60
N ASP A 53 13.18 -20.18 10.46
CA ASP A 53 13.11 -21.63 10.77
C ASP A 53 12.77 -22.44 9.51
N PHE A 54 11.84 -21.95 8.68
CA PHE A 54 11.49 -22.57 7.41
C PHE A 54 12.70 -22.63 6.47
N ILE A 55 13.41 -21.51 6.27
CA ILE A 55 14.62 -21.44 5.43
C ILE A 55 15.66 -22.47 5.91
N LYS A 56 15.99 -22.47 7.20
CA LYS A 56 16.95 -23.40 7.80
C LYS A 56 16.56 -24.88 7.66
N HIS A 57 15.25 -25.14 7.61
CA HIS A 57 14.75 -26.50 7.43
C HIS A 57 14.79 -26.92 5.96
N GLN A 58 14.29 -26.07 5.06
CA GLN A 58 14.18 -26.41 3.63
C GLN A 58 15.54 -26.44 2.92
N SER A 59 16.49 -25.57 3.31
CA SER A 59 17.84 -25.56 2.74
C SER A 59 18.61 -26.87 2.90
N LYS A 60 18.16 -27.77 3.79
CA LYS A 60 18.75 -29.12 3.98
C LYS A 60 18.16 -30.14 3.03
N ARG A 61 17.16 -29.81 2.25
CA ARG A 61 16.46 -30.71 1.33
C ARG A 61 16.93 -30.44 -0.11
N PRO A 62 16.94 -31.45 -0.97
CA PRO A 62 17.33 -31.28 -2.36
C PRO A 62 16.27 -30.58 -3.21
N GLU A 63 15.01 -30.56 -2.76
CA GLU A 63 13.92 -29.95 -3.52
C GLU A 63 13.94 -28.42 -3.37
N PRO A 64 13.71 -27.66 -4.44
CA PRO A 64 13.56 -26.22 -4.37
C PRO A 64 12.32 -25.85 -3.54
N PHE A 65 12.33 -24.68 -2.94
CA PHE A 65 11.19 -24.15 -2.18
C PHE A 65 10.78 -22.76 -2.65
N GLY A 66 9.52 -22.42 -2.44
CA GLY A 66 8.99 -21.06 -2.51
C GLY A 66 8.46 -20.64 -1.15
N LEU A 67 8.73 -19.42 -0.72
CA LEU A 67 8.27 -18.87 0.54
C LEU A 67 7.68 -17.48 0.30
N PHE A 68 6.43 -17.28 0.71
CA PHE A 68 5.79 -15.98 0.78
C PHE A 68 5.73 -15.54 2.25
N VAL A 69 6.35 -14.40 2.55
CA VAL A 69 6.37 -13.83 3.91
C VAL A 69 5.60 -12.52 3.87
N SER A 70 4.53 -12.42 4.66
CA SER A 70 3.70 -11.23 4.75
C SER A 70 3.75 -10.64 6.15
N PHE A 71 4.13 -9.37 6.25
CA PHE A 71 4.11 -8.58 7.47
C PHE A 71 2.89 -7.67 7.45
N PRO A 72 2.03 -7.68 8.49
CA PRO A 72 0.92 -6.73 8.59
C PRO A 72 1.37 -5.28 8.75
N ASP A 73 2.53 -5.05 9.43
CA ASP A 73 3.13 -3.71 9.52
C ASP A 73 3.49 -3.17 8.11
N PRO A 74 3.47 -1.85 7.92
CA PRO A 74 3.16 -0.77 8.87
C PRO A 74 1.67 -0.37 8.89
N HIS A 75 0.74 -1.30 8.64
CA HIS A 75 -0.70 -1.03 8.72
C HIS A 75 -1.06 -0.47 10.11
N HIS A 76 -1.99 0.51 10.15
CA HIS A 76 -2.51 0.97 11.45
C HIS A 76 -3.05 -0.20 12.30
N PRO A 77 -3.00 -0.14 13.63
CA PRO A 77 -2.59 0.99 14.45
C PRO A 77 -1.09 1.30 14.35
N PHE A 78 -0.75 2.60 14.44
CA PHE A 78 0.62 3.09 14.42
C PHE A 78 1.26 2.91 15.80
N ALA A 79 1.60 1.66 16.12
CA ALA A 79 1.93 1.24 17.49
C ALA A 79 3.19 0.37 17.56
N PRO A 80 4.36 0.86 17.12
CA PRO A 80 5.60 0.12 17.25
C PRO A 80 6.02 -0.07 18.70
N PRO A 81 6.64 -1.22 19.05
CA PRO A 81 7.25 -1.42 20.37
C PRO A 81 8.57 -0.67 20.50
N ARG A 82 9.09 -0.54 21.73
CA ARG A 82 10.47 -0.10 21.96
C ARG A 82 11.46 -1.13 21.44
N PRO A 83 12.62 -0.71 20.85
CA PRO A 83 13.08 0.68 20.70
C PRO A 83 12.49 1.42 19.47
N TYR A 84 11.75 0.75 18.59
CA TYR A 84 11.31 1.24 17.29
C TYR A 84 10.45 2.51 17.37
N CYS A 85 9.59 2.63 18.38
CA CYS A 85 8.77 3.83 18.60
C CYS A 85 9.58 5.08 18.99
N ASP A 86 10.85 4.94 19.34
CA ASP A 86 11.72 6.03 19.78
C ASP A 86 12.86 6.32 18.77
N LEU A 87 12.98 5.55 17.67
CA LEU A 87 14.04 5.70 16.67
C LEU A 87 13.89 6.97 15.84
N PHE A 88 12.69 7.32 15.51
CA PHE A 88 12.37 8.49 14.69
C PHE A 88 11.72 9.57 15.53
N ARG A 89 12.21 10.80 15.41
CA ARG A 89 11.70 11.94 16.18
C ARG A 89 10.57 12.60 15.41
N PRO A 90 9.36 12.73 15.97
CA PRO A 90 8.21 13.37 15.30
C PRO A 90 8.54 14.75 14.72
N GLU A 91 9.33 15.56 15.45
CA GLU A 91 9.68 16.93 15.03
C GLU A 91 10.60 16.98 13.80
N ARG A 92 11.19 15.84 13.42
CA ARG A 92 12.07 15.70 12.25
C ARG A 92 11.41 15.00 11.08
N MET A 93 10.18 14.55 11.25
CA MET A 93 9.46 13.91 10.15
C MET A 93 9.09 14.91 9.06
N PRO A 94 9.11 14.49 7.79
CA PRO A 94 8.61 15.33 6.71
C PRO A 94 7.15 15.69 7.00
N ARG A 95 6.79 16.94 6.71
CA ARG A 95 5.38 17.35 6.80
C ARG A 95 4.63 16.81 5.59
N PRO A 96 3.38 16.38 5.78
CA PRO A 96 2.53 16.01 4.67
C PRO A 96 2.40 17.13 3.64
N THR A 97 2.25 16.76 2.39
CA THR A 97 2.11 17.69 1.28
C THR A 97 0.61 17.96 1.05
N ILE A 98 0.18 19.20 1.35
CA ILE A 98 -1.22 19.62 1.25
C ILE A 98 -1.26 20.93 0.47
N ARG A 99 -2.16 21.05 -0.49
CA ARG A 99 -2.44 22.29 -1.22
C ARG A 99 -3.82 22.79 -0.88
N ALA A 100 -3.93 24.06 -0.48
CA ALA A 100 -5.22 24.67 -0.17
C ALA A 100 -6.17 24.56 -1.37
N GLY A 101 -7.40 24.11 -1.12
CA GLY A 101 -8.45 23.96 -2.14
C GLY A 101 -8.32 22.69 -3.01
N GLU A 102 -7.37 21.79 -2.74
CA GLU A 102 -7.21 20.59 -3.57
C GLU A 102 -8.40 19.63 -3.45
N LEU A 103 -8.92 19.40 -2.24
CA LEU A 103 -10.05 18.50 -2.02
C LEU A 103 -11.37 19.03 -2.58
N GLU A 104 -11.52 20.35 -2.69
CA GLU A 104 -12.70 21.00 -3.29
C GLU A 104 -12.82 20.71 -4.79
N ARG A 105 -11.74 20.31 -5.43
CA ARG A 105 -11.68 19.94 -6.85
C ARG A 105 -11.82 18.43 -7.08
N MET A 106 -11.83 17.66 -6.02
CA MET A 106 -11.99 16.22 -6.08
C MET A 106 -13.48 15.83 -6.14
N PRO A 107 -13.79 14.57 -6.49
CA PRO A 107 -15.14 14.05 -6.40
C PRO A 107 -15.77 14.33 -5.04
N ALA A 108 -17.09 14.60 -5.02
CA ALA A 108 -17.82 15.10 -3.85
C ALA A 108 -17.67 14.25 -2.57
N TYR A 109 -17.37 12.96 -2.70
CA TYR A 109 -17.13 12.10 -1.53
C TYR A 109 -15.87 12.49 -0.71
N LEU A 110 -14.96 13.28 -1.28
CA LEU A 110 -13.78 13.83 -0.60
C LEU A 110 -13.98 15.28 -0.15
N GLY A 111 -14.92 16.00 -0.76
CA GLY A 111 -15.21 17.40 -0.44
C GLY A 111 -16.09 17.56 0.82
N GLU A 112 -16.20 18.79 1.31
CA GLU A 112 -17.21 19.19 2.26
C GLU A 112 -18.54 19.30 1.50
N GLY A 113 -19.35 18.27 1.51
CA GLY A 113 -20.69 18.31 0.93
C GLY A 113 -21.75 18.12 2.00
N ASP A 114 -22.61 19.14 2.18
CA ASP A 114 -23.87 19.08 2.95
C ASP A 114 -24.93 18.18 2.28
N ASP A 115 -24.57 17.27 1.40
CA ASP A 115 -25.52 16.33 0.82
C ASP A 115 -25.82 15.23 1.84
N PRO A 116 -27.03 15.20 2.42
CA PRO A 116 -27.42 14.18 3.40
C PRO A 116 -27.45 12.75 2.82
N LYS A 117 -27.28 12.59 1.50
CA LYS A 117 -27.08 11.30 0.85
C LYS A 117 -25.60 10.89 0.84
N ASN A 118 -24.69 11.84 0.95
CA ASN A 118 -23.27 11.66 1.17
C ASN A 118 -22.99 11.76 2.69
N GLU A 119 -23.45 10.82 3.49
CA GLU A 119 -22.82 10.63 4.79
C GLU A 119 -21.32 10.51 4.52
N PRO A 120 -20.47 11.38 5.12
CA PRO A 120 -19.08 11.44 4.74
C PRO A 120 -18.48 10.05 4.88
N TYR A 121 -17.94 9.54 3.79
CA TYR A 121 -17.15 8.30 3.75
C TYR A 121 -15.91 8.39 4.64
N ILE A 122 -15.69 9.60 5.13
CA ILE A 122 -14.61 10.03 6.00
C ILE A 122 -15.18 10.20 7.40
N ALA A 123 -14.78 9.36 8.33
CA ALA A 123 -15.15 9.50 9.72
C ALA A 123 -14.52 10.77 10.30
N SER A 124 -15.35 11.75 10.68
CA SER A 124 -14.94 12.74 11.67
C SER A 124 -14.69 12.03 13.00
N GLY A 125 -13.60 12.35 13.71
CA GLY A 125 -12.97 11.71 14.86
C GLY A 125 -13.76 11.06 16.00
N GLU A 126 -15.07 10.94 15.94
CA GLU A 126 -15.89 10.27 16.93
C GLU A 126 -16.46 8.96 16.39
N GLN A 127 -15.79 7.88 16.73
CA GLN A 127 -16.09 6.48 16.38
C GLN A 127 -15.68 6.08 14.95
N PRO A 128 -14.83 5.07 14.79
CA PRO A 128 -14.74 4.40 13.52
C PRO A 128 -16.11 3.71 13.32
N ARG A 129 -16.98 4.29 12.50
CA ARG A 129 -17.98 3.45 11.84
C ARG A 129 -17.15 2.39 11.11
N GLU A 130 -17.49 1.13 11.22
CA GLU A 130 -16.75 -0.03 10.69
C GLU A 130 -16.42 0.03 9.17
N GLN A 131 -16.47 1.20 8.54
CA GLN A 131 -16.48 1.43 7.11
C GLN A 131 -15.58 2.57 6.59
N GLY A 132 -15.01 3.41 7.45
CA GLY A 132 -14.15 4.50 7.01
C GLY A 132 -12.70 4.03 6.82
N PHE A 133 -12.33 3.60 5.62
CA PHE A 133 -10.92 3.31 5.30
C PHE A 133 -10.07 4.58 5.26
N LEU A 134 -10.67 5.74 5.00
CA LEU A 134 -10.03 7.03 4.82
C LEU A 134 -10.41 7.97 5.97
N LEU A 135 -9.45 8.75 6.49
CA LEU A 135 -9.69 9.76 7.52
C LEU A 135 -9.19 11.12 7.04
N ARG A 136 -9.91 12.20 7.36
CA ARG A 136 -9.40 13.56 7.22
C ARG A 136 -8.49 13.90 8.39
N THR A 137 -7.50 14.75 8.13
CA THR A 137 -6.53 15.16 9.17
C THR A 137 -6.89 16.48 9.85
N ASP A 138 -8.03 17.13 9.49
CA ASP A 138 -8.44 18.43 10.00
C ASP A 138 -8.56 18.46 11.53
N ASP A 139 -9.03 17.37 12.13
CA ASP A 139 -9.21 17.22 13.58
C ASP A 139 -8.03 16.55 14.27
N ILE A 140 -6.95 16.28 13.54
CA ILE A 140 -5.74 15.62 14.07
C ILE A 140 -4.66 16.69 14.27
N SER A 141 -4.11 16.78 15.48
CA SER A 141 -3.02 17.71 15.75
C SER A 141 -1.78 17.39 14.91
N ALA A 142 -1.02 18.42 14.55
CA ALA A 142 0.22 18.26 13.81
C ALA A 142 1.25 17.39 14.57
N GLU A 143 1.20 17.37 15.90
CA GLU A 143 2.04 16.54 16.75
C GLU A 143 1.65 15.06 16.65
N THR A 144 0.36 14.75 16.73
CA THR A 144 -0.15 13.39 16.58
C THR A 144 0.14 12.84 15.19
N LEU A 145 -0.09 13.64 14.15
CA LEU A 145 0.19 13.24 12.78
C LEU A 145 1.69 12.98 12.58
N ALA A 146 2.56 13.85 13.08
CA ALA A 146 4.01 13.65 13.03
C ALA A 146 4.44 12.40 13.82
N THR A 147 3.74 12.09 14.92
CA THR A 147 3.98 10.87 15.69
C THR A 147 3.54 9.63 14.92
N ALA A 148 2.40 9.66 14.23
CA ALA A 148 1.95 8.57 13.36
C ALA A 148 2.98 8.28 12.26
N ILE A 149 3.51 9.33 11.62
CA ILE A 149 4.57 9.22 10.60
C ILE A 149 5.84 8.59 11.21
N ALA A 150 6.30 9.10 12.36
CA ALA A 150 7.49 8.57 13.04
C ALA A 150 7.31 7.10 13.44
N HIS A 151 6.13 6.73 13.93
CA HIS A 151 5.80 5.35 14.28
C HIS A 151 5.74 4.44 13.05
N THR A 152 5.19 4.92 11.94
CA THR A 152 5.22 4.19 10.67
C THR A 152 6.66 3.89 10.24
N HIS A 153 7.56 4.88 10.30
CA HIS A 153 8.99 4.66 10.05
C HIS A 153 9.60 3.65 11.02
N GLY A 154 9.20 3.67 12.29
CA GLY A 154 9.63 2.67 13.28
C GLY A 154 9.19 1.25 12.92
N MET A 155 7.93 1.08 12.47
CA MET A 155 7.43 -0.22 12.00
C MET A 155 8.15 -0.68 10.73
N VAL A 156 8.42 0.24 9.79
CA VAL A 156 9.22 -0.06 8.57
C VAL A 156 10.63 -0.51 8.95
N GLN A 157 11.27 0.16 9.93
CA GLN A 157 12.59 -0.30 10.41
C GLN A 157 12.53 -1.70 11.01
N MET A 158 11.46 -2.03 11.72
CA MET A 158 11.28 -3.38 12.26
C MET A 158 11.13 -4.44 11.18
N ILE A 159 10.48 -4.10 10.06
CA ILE A 159 10.41 -4.97 8.87
C ILE A 159 11.78 -5.09 8.21
N ASP A 160 12.53 -3.99 8.08
CA ASP A 160 13.88 -3.98 7.50
C ASP A 160 14.81 -4.93 8.28
N ASP A 161 14.81 -4.83 9.62
CA ASP A 161 15.56 -5.74 10.50
C ASP A 161 15.11 -7.20 10.31
N ALA A 162 13.81 -7.44 10.14
CA ALA A 162 13.26 -8.77 9.88
C ALA A 162 13.73 -9.32 8.52
N VAL A 163 13.70 -8.52 7.47
CA VAL A 163 14.21 -8.88 6.13
C VAL A 163 15.71 -9.17 6.19
N GLY A 164 16.48 -8.35 6.92
CA GLY A 164 17.90 -8.59 7.17
C GLY A 164 18.17 -10.00 7.74
N ARG A 165 17.38 -10.41 8.75
CA ARG A 165 17.47 -11.76 9.35
C ARG A 165 17.13 -12.87 8.37
N LEU A 166 16.20 -12.67 7.45
CA LEU A 166 15.88 -13.65 6.39
C LEU A 166 17.07 -13.80 5.42
N LEU A 167 17.65 -12.67 4.98
CA LEU A 167 18.82 -12.66 4.10
C LEU A 167 20.04 -13.33 4.77
N GLU A 168 20.28 -13.07 6.05
CA GLU A 168 21.32 -13.73 6.83
C GLU A 168 21.09 -15.25 6.93
N ALA A 169 19.83 -15.69 7.08
CA ALA A 169 19.49 -17.10 7.11
C ALA A 169 19.74 -17.79 5.75
N LEU A 170 19.39 -17.13 4.64
CA LEU A 170 19.69 -17.63 3.29
C LEU A 170 21.21 -17.73 3.06
N ALA A 171 21.97 -16.69 3.43
CA ALA A 171 23.41 -16.66 3.31
C ALA A 171 24.09 -17.74 4.20
N GLY A 172 23.67 -17.81 5.46
CA GLY A 172 24.20 -18.79 6.44
C GLY A 172 23.91 -20.26 6.11
N THR A 173 22.87 -20.51 5.31
CA THR A 173 22.55 -21.84 4.79
C THR A 173 23.17 -22.13 3.41
N GLY A 174 23.83 -21.13 2.80
CA GLY A 174 24.53 -21.26 1.52
C GLY A 174 23.62 -21.28 0.30
N VAL A 175 22.34 -20.89 0.42
CA VAL A 175 21.38 -20.91 -0.70
C VAL A 175 21.04 -19.52 -1.25
N LEU A 176 21.62 -18.44 -0.71
CA LEU A 176 21.29 -17.06 -1.13
C LEU A 176 21.57 -16.83 -2.61
N GLU A 177 22.73 -17.31 -3.11
CA GLU A 177 23.15 -17.11 -4.50
C GLU A 177 22.26 -17.84 -5.53
N ASP A 178 21.49 -18.84 -5.07
CA ASP A 178 20.55 -19.62 -5.88
C ASP A 178 19.09 -19.21 -5.62
N THR A 179 18.85 -18.13 -4.89
CA THR A 179 17.52 -17.69 -4.48
C THR A 179 17.15 -16.34 -5.09
N TYR A 180 16.00 -16.26 -5.75
CA TYR A 180 15.38 -14.98 -6.07
C TYR A 180 14.67 -14.44 -4.82
N VAL A 181 14.97 -13.21 -4.45
CA VAL A 181 14.29 -12.48 -3.38
C VAL A 181 13.55 -11.30 -3.99
N LEU A 182 12.24 -11.25 -3.79
CA LEU A 182 11.36 -10.17 -4.23
C LEU A 182 10.77 -9.49 -3.00
N PHE A 183 10.92 -8.17 -2.91
CA PHE A 183 10.32 -7.33 -1.88
C PHE A 183 9.36 -6.34 -2.51
N THR A 184 8.14 -6.27 -1.96
CA THR A 184 7.11 -5.32 -2.38
C THR A 184 6.14 -5.05 -1.22
N SER A 185 5.20 -4.10 -1.42
CA SER A 185 4.05 -3.87 -0.55
C SER A 185 2.76 -4.05 -1.36
N ASP A 186 1.65 -4.36 -0.71
CA ASP A 186 0.32 -4.47 -1.33
C ASP A 186 -0.21 -3.11 -1.81
N HIS A 187 -0.06 -2.06 -1.01
CA HIS A 187 -0.40 -0.67 -1.30
C HIS A 187 0.42 0.26 -0.41
N GLY A 188 0.31 1.57 -0.65
CA GLY A 188 0.91 2.60 0.19
C GLY A 188 -0.04 3.12 1.26
N GLU A 189 0.31 4.28 1.84
CA GLU A 189 -0.42 4.97 2.90
C GLU A 189 -0.32 6.48 2.66
N LEU A 190 -1.40 7.22 2.90
CA LEU A 190 -1.45 8.67 2.68
C LEU A 190 -0.68 9.45 3.74
N LEU A 191 -0.66 8.98 4.99
CA LEU A 191 0.09 9.59 6.11
C LEU A 191 -0.05 11.11 6.24
N GLY A 192 -1.21 11.64 5.88
CA GLY A 192 -1.51 13.07 5.95
C GLY A 192 -1.35 13.82 4.63
N ASP A 193 -0.75 13.24 3.60
CA ASP A 193 -0.75 13.85 2.26
C ASP A 193 -2.19 14.08 1.80
N HIS A 194 -2.43 15.16 1.09
CA HIS A 194 -3.77 15.61 0.67
C HIS A 194 -4.73 15.91 1.83
N GLY A 195 -4.24 16.07 3.07
CA GLY A 195 -5.09 16.19 4.25
C GLY A 195 -5.82 14.90 4.62
N LEU A 196 -5.31 13.76 4.18
CA LEU A 196 -5.93 12.44 4.32
C LEU A 196 -4.99 11.45 5.02
N LEU A 197 -5.55 10.51 5.76
CA LEU A 197 -4.85 9.44 6.45
C LEU A 197 -5.44 8.09 6.07
N ARG A 198 -4.64 7.04 6.12
CA ARG A 198 -4.96 5.68 5.71
C ARG A 198 -5.06 5.55 4.18
N LYS A 199 -5.95 4.71 3.69
CA LYS A 199 -6.17 4.35 2.29
C LYS A 199 -7.66 4.40 1.97
N GLY A 200 -7.99 4.42 0.68
CA GLY A 200 -9.39 4.46 0.27
C GLY A 200 -9.57 4.56 -1.25
N PRO A 201 -10.74 5.05 -1.67
CA PRO A 201 -11.11 5.13 -3.09
C PRO A 201 -10.16 5.96 -3.97
N PRO A 202 -9.62 7.12 -3.52
CA PRO A 202 -8.82 7.94 -4.41
C PRO A 202 -7.51 7.22 -4.76
N PRO A 203 -7.23 7.01 -6.06
CA PRO A 203 -6.07 6.26 -6.50
C PRO A 203 -4.81 7.14 -6.57
N TYR A 204 -4.53 7.87 -5.49
CA TYR A 204 -3.35 8.71 -5.40
C TYR A 204 -2.07 7.89 -5.51
N ARG A 205 -1.05 8.50 -6.05
CA ARG A 205 0.27 7.90 -6.21
C ARG A 205 0.83 7.33 -4.89
N GLN A 206 0.56 7.98 -3.75
CA GLN A 206 0.98 7.51 -2.43
C GLN A 206 0.42 6.14 -2.07
N LEU A 207 -0.72 5.77 -2.65
CA LEU A 207 -1.34 4.45 -2.46
C LEU A 207 -0.91 3.45 -3.54
N LEU A 208 -0.77 3.91 -4.79
CA LEU A 208 -0.54 3.03 -5.94
C LEU A 208 0.94 2.74 -6.21
N GLN A 209 1.84 3.68 -5.89
CA GLN A 209 3.27 3.50 -6.13
C GLN A 209 3.94 2.84 -4.93
N VAL A 210 4.17 1.55 -5.03
CA VAL A 210 4.81 0.72 -3.99
C VAL A 210 6.26 0.38 -4.35
N PRO A 211 7.11 0.03 -3.37
CA PRO A 211 8.44 -0.47 -3.66
C PRO A 211 8.38 -1.79 -4.42
N LEU A 212 9.31 -1.99 -5.33
CA LEU A 212 9.56 -3.27 -5.99
C LEU A 212 11.06 -3.47 -6.11
N VAL A 213 11.59 -4.40 -5.33
CA VAL A 213 13.01 -4.76 -5.34
C VAL A 213 13.14 -6.23 -5.66
N LEU A 214 14.03 -6.57 -6.59
CA LEU A 214 14.29 -7.93 -7.00
C LEU A 214 15.79 -8.17 -7.04
N CYS A 215 16.25 -9.24 -6.41
CA CYS A 215 17.62 -9.71 -6.50
C CYS A 215 17.66 -11.23 -6.66
N GLY A 216 18.78 -11.75 -7.16
CA GLY A 216 18.97 -13.19 -7.35
C GLY A 216 19.81 -13.54 -8.58
N PRO A 217 19.87 -14.81 -8.96
CA PRO A 217 20.70 -15.30 -10.06
C PRO A 217 20.48 -14.53 -11.37
N GLY A 218 21.58 -14.03 -11.95
CA GLY A 218 21.54 -13.31 -13.23
C GLY A 218 20.95 -11.89 -13.19
N ILE A 219 20.56 -11.39 -12.03
CA ILE A 219 20.07 -10.00 -11.89
C ILE A 219 21.24 -9.07 -11.60
N ARG A 220 21.37 -8.03 -12.45
CA ARG A 220 22.44 -7.05 -12.30
C ARG A 220 22.21 -6.17 -11.07
N PRO A 221 23.12 -6.15 -10.09
CA PRO A 221 22.96 -5.33 -8.90
C PRO A 221 23.05 -3.83 -9.23
N GLY A 222 22.41 -3.00 -8.39
CA GLY A 222 22.44 -1.55 -8.48
C GLY A 222 21.72 -0.96 -9.69
N THR A 223 20.88 -1.74 -10.37
CA THR A 223 20.10 -1.26 -11.52
C THR A 223 18.76 -0.70 -11.04
N SER A 224 18.39 0.49 -11.52
CA SER A 224 17.06 1.07 -11.35
C SER A 224 16.39 1.19 -12.72
N LEU A 225 15.13 0.73 -12.80
CA LEU A 225 14.34 0.71 -14.02
C LEU A 225 13.15 1.67 -13.87
N GLY A 226 12.99 2.59 -14.82
CA GLY A 226 11.92 3.59 -14.83
C GLY A 226 10.68 3.19 -15.65
N ALA A 227 10.56 1.92 -16.05
CA ALA A 227 9.42 1.42 -16.81
C ALA A 227 8.17 1.28 -15.93
N LEU A 228 6.99 1.45 -16.53
CA LEU A 228 5.72 1.18 -15.87
C LEU A 228 5.56 -0.34 -15.64
N THR A 229 5.45 -0.73 -14.39
CA THR A 229 5.26 -2.11 -13.93
C THR A 229 4.13 -2.18 -12.91
N SER A 230 3.52 -3.35 -12.75
CA SER A 230 2.41 -3.56 -11.81
C SER A 230 2.54 -4.91 -11.11
N HIS A 231 1.86 -5.08 -9.98
CA HIS A 231 1.80 -6.35 -9.24
C HIS A 231 1.34 -7.53 -10.10
N ILE A 232 0.44 -7.28 -11.05
CA ILE A 232 -0.06 -8.31 -11.97
C ILE A 232 1.07 -8.96 -12.79
N ASP A 233 2.20 -8.26 -12.96
CA ASP A 233 3.37 -8.73 -13.71
C ASP A 233 4.22 -9.74 -12.93
N LEU A 234 4.09 -9.74 -11.61
CA LEU A 234 4.98 -10.52 -10.73
C LEU A 234 4.86 -12.02 -10.97
N PHE A 235 3.64 -12.50 -11.21
CA PHE A 235 3.43 -13.92 -11.46
C PHE A 235 4.14 -14.38 -12.74
N ALA A 236 3.93 -13.68 -13.86
CA ALA A 236 4.56 -14.00 -15.14
C ALA A 236 6.10 -13.90 -15.04
N THR A 237 6.59 -12.86 -14.36
CA THR A 237 8.02 -12.61 -14.17
C THR A 237 8.70 -13.70 -13.34
N VAL A 238 8.12 -14.06 -12.19
CA VAL A 238 8.67 -15.10 -11.32
C VAL A 238 8.68 -16.45 -12.03
N ALA A 239 7.58 -16.82 -12.72
CA ALA A 239 7.53 -18.06 -13.50
C ALA A 239 8.63 -18.09 -14.57
N SER A 240 8.81 -16.98 -15.32
CA SER A 240 9.84 -16.85 -16.35
C SER A 240 11.26 -16.91 -15.78
N LEU A 241 11.54 -16.26 -14.65
CA LEU A 241 12.84 -16.33 -13.97
C LEU A 241 13.18 -17.76 -13.53
N LEU A 242 12.20 -18.50 -13.05
CA LEU A 242 12.34 -19.90 -12.62
C LEU A 242 12.32 -20.91 -13.77
N GLY A 243 12.13 -20.47 -15.02
CA GLY A 243 11.99 -21.36 -16.17
C GLY A 243 10.74 -22.23 -16.15
N LEU A 244 9.70 -21.80 -15.43
CA LEU A 244 8.42 -22.49 -15.33
C LEU A 244 7.46 -22.05 -16.47
N PRO A 245 6.55 -22.94 -16.91
CA PRO A 245 5.50 -22.54 -17.83
C PRO A 245 4.61 -21.49 -17.20
N THR A 246 4.37 -20.39 -17.91
CA THR A 246 3.46 -19.33 -17.48
C THR A 246 2.08 -19.58 -18.05
N PRO A 247 1.03 -19.78 -17.24
CA PRO A 247 -0.36 -19.80 -17.71
C PRO A 247 -0.75 -18.45 -18.33
N ALA A 248 -1.85 -18.41 -19.07
CA ALA A 248 -2.42 -17.16 -19.55
C ALA A 248 -2.69 -16.22 -18.36
N THR A 249 -2.20 -14.99 -18.47
CA THR A 249 -2.31 -13.95 -17.43
C THR A 249 -2.37 -12.58 -18.11
N ASP A 250 -3.00 -11.61 -17.46
CA ASP A 250 -3.02 -10.21 -17.91
C ASP A 250 -1.69 -9.49 -17.60
N GLY A 251 -0.84 -10.09 -16.78
CA GLY A 251 0.49 -9.55 -16.44
C GLY A 251 1.52 -9.80 -17.55
N ILE A 252 2.52 -8.93 -17.61
CA ILE A 252 3.62 -8.99 -18.56
C ILE A 252 4.88 -9.49 -17.86
N ASP A 253 5.63 -10.39 -18.50
CA ASP A 253 6.94 -10.83 -18.02
C ASP A 253 7.94 -9.65 -18.09
N LEU A 254 8.48 -9.26 -16.93
CA LEU A 254 9.45 -8.17 -16.78
C LEU A 254 10.90 -8.61 -17.03
N LYS A 255 11.16 -9.89 -17.27
CA LYS A 255 12.51 -10.41 -17.54
C LYS A 255 13.24 -9.66 -18.66
N PRO A 256 12.59 -9.26 -19.79
CA PRO A 256 13.24 -8.43 -20.81
C PRO A 256 13.75 -7.08 -20.30
N LEU A 257 13.05 -6.43 -19.36
CA LEU A 257 13.52 -5.21 -18.69
C LEU A 257 14.70 -5.50 -17.78
N ILE A 258 14.60 -6.55 -16.95
CA ILE A 258 15.62 -6.96 -15.98
C ILE A 258 16.95 -7.28 -16.70
N GLU A 259 16.89 -7.93 -17.85
CA GLU A 259 18.05 -8.29 -18.66
C GLU A 259 18.53 -7.15 -19.58
N GLY A 260 17.87 -6.00 -19.57
CA GLY A 260 18.23 -4.85 -20.41
C GLY A 260 17.94 -5.04 -21.91
N ARG A 261 17.10 -6.02 -22.27
CA ARG A 261 16.66 -6.28 -23.65
C ARG A 261 15.50 -5.39 -24.11
N ALA A 262 14.83 -4.75 -23.14
CA ALA A 262 13.77 -3.78 -23.37
C ALA A 262 13.94 -2.60 -22.40
N THR A 263 13.42 -1.43 -22.77
CA THR A 263 13.37 -0.22 -21.95
C THR A 263 11.96 0.06 -21.43
N ALA A 264 10.95 -0.55 -22.03
CA ALA A 264 9.56 -0.48 -21.62
C ALA A 264 8.84 -1.78 -22.04
N VAL A 265 7.76 -2.11 -21.35
CA VAL A 265 6.87 -3.24 -21.66
C VAL A 265 5.44 -2.80 -21.93
N ARG A 266 5.10 -1.56 -21.54
CA ARG A 266 3.79 -0.93 -21.76
C ARG A 266 3.89 0.59 -21.69
N ASP A 267 2.87 1.25 -22.24
CA ASP A 267 2.73 2.72 -22.21
C ASP A 267 1.79 3.21 -21.13
N PHE A 268 0.99 2.33 -20.53
CA PHE A 268 0.02 2.65 -19.49
C PHE A 268 -0.24 1.46 -18.56
N LEU A 269 -0.75 1.79 -17.38
CA LEU A 269 -1.26 0.84 -16.38
C LEU A 269 -2.73 1.11 -16.13
N PHE A 270 -3.44 0.07 -15.68
CA PHE A 270 -4.78 0.19 -15.12
C PHE A 270 -4.75 -0.04 -13.61
N ALA A 271 -5.63 0.67 -12.92
CA ALA A 271 -5.97 0.40 -11.54
C ALA A 271 -7.49 0.51 -11.35
N GLU A 272 -8.04 -0.32 -10.48
CA GLU A 272 -9.46 -0.33 -10.16
C GLU A 272 -9.66 -0.36 -8.65
N TYR A 273 -10.68 0.36 -8.18
CA TYR A 273 -11.13 0.27 -6.81
C TYR A 273 -12.57 -0.24 -6.77
N HIS A 274 -12.75 -1.41 -6.16
CA HIS A 274 -14.06 -2.05 -5.98
C HIS A 274 -14.51 -1.85 -4.52
N PRO A 275 -15.44 -0.92 -4.27
CA PRO A 275 -15.95 -0.70 -2.92
C PRO A 275 -16.81 -1.87 -2.47
N ARG A 276 -16.76 -2.18 -1.16
CA ARG A 276 -17.57 -3.26 -0.59
C ARG A 276 -19.05 -2.91 -0.45
N ARG A 277 -19.42 -1.64 -0.31
CA ARG A 277 -20.78 -1.22 0.07
C ARG A 277 -21.35 -0.07 -0.75
N ASP A 278 -20.53 0.85 -1.23
CA ASP A 278 -21.00 2.01 -1.99
C ASP A 278 -20.51 1.94 -3.44
N ALA A 279 -21.42 1.53 -4.32
CA ALA A 279 -21.13 1.37 -5.74
C ALA A 279 -20.72 2.69 -6.43
N CYS A 280 -21.06 3.85 -5.87
CA CYS A 280 -20.69 5.15 -6.41
C CYS A 280 -19.16 5.35 -6.40
N LEU A 281 -18.47 4.70 -5.45
CA LEU A 281 -17.02 4.80 -5.30
C LEU A 281 -16.23 3.86 -6.22
N TYR A 282 -16.90 2.98 -6.97
CA TYR A 282 -16.24 2.18 -7.97
C TYR A 282 -15.54 3.08 -8.97
N ASN A 283 -14.25 2.92 -9.12
CA ASN A 283 -13.49 3.72 -10.06
C ASN A 283 -12.49 2.89 -10.85
N GLN A 284 -12.16 3.43 -12.01
CA GLN A 284 -11.21 2.87 -12.97
C GLN A 284 -10.20 3.95 -13.35
N SER A 285 -8.94 3.63 -13.27
CA SER A 285 -7.84 4.55 -13.56
C SER A 285 -6.95 4.04 -14.68
N VAL A 286 -6.50 4.94 -15.52
CA VAL A 286 -5.38 4.75 -16.44
C VAL A 286 -4.23 5.67 -16.04
N ILE A 287 -3.05 5.08 -15.87
CA ILE A 287 -1.82 5.77 -15.50
C ILE A 287 -0.83 5.61 -16.65
N THR A 288 -0.38 6.73 -17.21
CA THR A 288 0.72 6.80 -18.18
C THR A 288 1.94 7.41 -17.48
N LYS A 289 3.04 7.59 -18.20
CA LYS A 289 4.21 8.31 -17.67
C LYS A 289 3.90 9.73 -17.22
N ASP A 290 3.00 10.43 -17.97
CA ASP A 290 2.79 11.86 -17.80
C ASP A 290 1.38 12.21 -17.30
N TRP A 291 0.45 11.25 -17.25
CA TRP A 291 -0.94 11.50 -16.91
C TRP A 291 -1.54 10.40 -16.08
N ARG A 292 -2.41 10.77 -15.12
CA ARG A 292 -3.40 9.88 -14.51
C ARG A 292 -4.81 10.41 -14.81
N PHE A 293 -5.68 9.51 -15.22
CA PHE A 293 -7.11 9.78 -15.38
C PHE A 293 -7.90 8.69 -14.66
N THR A 294 -8.91 9.11 -13.91
CA THR A 294 -9.82 8.22 -13.19
C THR A 294 -11.26 8.59 -13.52
N ARG A 295 -12.05 7.58 -13.86
CA ARG A 295 -13.50 7.70 -14.02
C ARG A 295 -14.23 6.94 -12.93
N TYR A 296 -15.46 7.36 -12.67
CA TYR A 296 -16.40 6.74 -11.76
C TYR A 296 -17.62 6.29 -12.57
N PRO A 297 -17.70 5.00 -13.03
CA PRO A 297 -18.75 4.55 -13.94
C PRO A 297 -20.17 4.74 -13.42
N ASN A 298 -20.36 4.72 -12.09
CA ASN A 298 -21.66 4.89 -11.45
C ASN A 298 -21.99 6.35 -11.08
N GLU A 299 -21.00 7.24 -11.19
CA GLU A 299 -21.13 8.68 -10.98
C GLU A 299 -20.39 9.43 -12.10
N PRO A 300 -20.97 9.50 -13.32
CA PRO A 300 -20.26 10.05 -14.49
C PRO A 300 -19.89 11.53 -14.38
N ALA A 301 -20.47 12.27 -13.44
CA ALA A 301 -20.09 13.65 -13.13
C ALA A 301 -18.77 13.75 -12.37
N TRP A 302 -18.31 12.66 -11.77
CA TRP A 302 -17.04 12.58 -11.08
C TRP A 302 -15.93 12.16 -12.02
N GLY A 303 -14.74 12.68 -11.75
CA GLY A 303 -13.54 12.32 -12.49
C GLY A 303 -12.30 12.98 -11.92
N GLU A 304 -11.17 12.39 -12.24
CA GLU A 304 -9.88 12.93 -11.85
C GLU A 304 -8.94 12.93 -13.07
N LEU A 305 -8.23 14.04 -13.24
CA LEU A 305 -7.21 14.17 -14.28
C LEU A 305 -6.02 14.96 -13.72
N PHE A 306 -4.84 14.35 -13.77
CA PHE A 306 -3.60 14.97 -13.31
C PHE A 306 -2.52 14.92 -14.37
N ASP A 307 -1.82 16.05 -14.56
CA ASP A 307 -0.58 16.15 -15.35
C ASP A 307 0.59 15.83 -14.45
N LEU A 308 1.03 14.58 -14.43
CA LEU A 308 2.10 14.08 -13.55
C LEU A 308 3.48 14.69 -13.87
N SER A 309 3.64 15.29 -15.07
CA SER A 309 4.89 15.96 -15.44
C SER A 309 5.03 17.33 -14.77
N ARG A 310 3.90 17.99 -14.44
CA ARG A 310 3.84 19.31 -13.80
C ARG A 310 3.42 19.24 -12.34
N ASP A 311 2.57 18.27 -12.01
CA ASP A 311 2.00 18.02 -10.69
C ASP A 311 2.19 16.54 -10.30
N PRO A 312 3.43 16.13 -10.01
CA PRO A 312 3.72 14.74 -9.68
C PRO A 312 3.12 14.28 -8.35
N TRP A 313 2.61 15.21 -7.55
CA TRP A 313 1.95 14.93 -6.27
C TRP A 313 0.43 14.93 -6.35
N GLU A 314 -0.15 15.19 -7.55
CA GLU A 314 -1.58 15.07 -7.80
C GLU A 314 -2.45 16.01 -6.95
N HIS A 315 -1.97 17.26 -6.76
CA HIS A 315 -2.68 18.26 -5.95
C HIS A 315 -3.79 18.98 -6.68
N TRP A 316 -3.78 19.01 -8.02
CA TRP A 316 -4.67 19.88 -8.78
C TRP A 316 -5.44 19.10 -9.84
N ASN A 317 -6.64 18.68 -9.49
CA ASN A 317 -7.50 17.95 -10.41
C ASN A 317 -7.95 18.87 -11.57
N LEU A 318 -7.58 18.47 -12.79
CA LEU A 318 -7.86 19.19 -14.05
C LEU A 318 -9.14 18.70 -14.74
N PHE A 319 -9.86 17.74 -14.17
CA PHE A 319 -10.99 17.09 -14.84
C PHE A 319 -12.09 18.05 -15.25
N SER A 320 -12.39 19.06 -14.46
CA SER A 320 -13.41 20.09 -14.75
C SER A 320 -12.92 21.23 -15.65
N GLU A 321 -11.62 21.27 -16.00
CA GLU A 321 -11.05 22.32 -16.84
C GLU A 321 -11.28 21.99 -18.32
N SER A 322 -12.03 22.85 -19.04
CA SER A 322 -12.42 22.60 -20.43
C SER A 322 -11.24 22.45 -21.39
N GLU A 323 -10.10 23.08 -21.11
CA GLU A 323 -8.89 22.98 -21.94
C GLU A 323 -8.29 21.57 -21.95
N PHE A 324 -8.54 20.75 -20.91
CA PHE A 324 -8.05 19.37 -20.79
C PHE A 324 -9.07 18.31 -21.20
N SER A 325 -10.27 18.70 -21.65
CA SER A 325 -11.33 17.75 -22.01
C SER A 325 -10.91 16.75 -23.11
N SER A 326 -10.16 17.20 -24.11
CA SER A 326 -9.63 16.31 -25.14
C SER A 326 -8.64 15.27 -24.59
N GLN A 327 -7.84 15.65 -23.59
CA GLN A 327 -6.93 14.73 -22.93
C GLN A 327 -7.70 13.71 -22.08
N ALA A 328 -8.70 14.15 -21.33
CA ALA A 328 -9.59 13.25 -20.60
C ALA A 328 -10.28 12.23 -21.50
N HIS A 329 -10.84 12.70 -22.65
CA HIS A 329 -11.46 11.81 -23.65
C HIS A 329 -10.47 10.77 -24.22
N ARG A 330 -9.23 11.18 -24.52
CA ARG A 330 -8.19 10.29 -25.03
C ARG A 330 -7.88 9.19 -24.01
N LEU A 331 -7.71 9.54 -22.75
CA LEU A 331 -7.42 8.59 -21.67
C LEU A 331 -8.62 7.69 -21.36
N ASN A 332 -9.83 8.24 -21.39
CA ASN A 332 -11.04 7.44 -21.26
C ASN A 332 -11.19 6.39 -22.38
N SER A 333 -10.78 6.73 -23.62
CA SER A 333 -10.80 5.77 -24.73
C SER A 333 -9.84 4.60 -24.52
N ILE A 334 -8.74 4.80 -23.78
CA ILE A 334 -7.84 3.70 -23.38
C ILE A 334 -8.53 2.80 -22.36
N LEU A 335 -9.23 3.38 -21.38
CA LEU A 335 -10.02 2.61 -20.41
C LEU A 335 -11.11 1.77 -21.11
N ASP A 336 -11.83 2.36 -22.07
CA ASP A 336 -12.91 1.66 -22.79
C ASP A 336 -12.41 0.43 -23.57
N GLN A 337 -11.16 0.44 -24.02
CA GLN A 337 -10.54 -0.69 -24.73
C GLN A 337 -10.02 -1.76 -23.78
N GLY A 338 -9.51 -1.37 -22.60
CA GLY A 338 -8.86 -2.28 -21.67
C GLY A 338 -9.74 -2.68 -20.47
N LEU A 339 -10.49 -1.73 -19.94
CA LEU A 339 -11.38 -1.92 -18.80
C LEU A 339 -12.75 -1.29 -19.10
N PRO A 340 -13.61 -1.96 -19.88
CA PRO A 340 -14.95 -1.42 -20.14
C PRO A 340 -15.72 -1.23 -18.83
N PRO A 341 -16.65 -0.25 -18.74
CA PRO A 341 -17.46 -0.03 -17.57
C PRO A 341 -18.15 -1.33 -17.14
N GLN A 342 -17.90 -1.76 -15.90
CA GLN A 342 -18.55 -2.94 -15.37
C GLN A 342 -20.00 -2.60 -15.01
N PRO A 343 -20.95 -3.50 -15.20
CA PRO A 343 -22.29 -3.33 -14.66
C PRO A 343 -22.20 -3.33 -13.12
N LEU A 344 -23.11 -2.59 -12.47
CA LEU A 344 -23.28 -2.63 -11.01
C LEU A 344 -23.32 -4.08 -10.54
N ILE A 345 -22.33 -4.51 -9.78
CA ILE A 345 -22.40 -5.80 -9.09
C ILE A 345 -23.27 -5.56 -7.84
N PRO A 346 -24.42 -6.23 -7.70
CA PRO A 346 -25.23 -6.11 -6.50
C PRO A 346 -24.38 -6.49 -5.27
N ASN A 347 -24.48 -5.71 -4.20
CA ASN A 347 -23.75 -5.91 -2.95
C ASN A 347 -23.88 -7.32 -2.33
N GLU A 348 -24.87 -8.10 -2.76
CA GLU A 348 -25.14 -9.45 -2.26
C GLU A 348 -24.16 -10.52 -2.75
N VAL A 349 -23.33 -10.23 -3.75
CA VAL A 349 -22.41 -11.22 -4.38
C VAL A 349 -20.99 -11.18 -3.81
N LEU A 350 -20.62 -10.10 -3.12
CA LEU A 350 -19.31 -10.00 -2.50
C LEU A 350 -19.32 -10.75 -1.16
N GLY A 351 -19.00 -12.05 -1.21
CA GLY A 351 -18.78 -12.85 -0.02
C GLY A 351 -17.79 -12.19 0.92
N ALA A 352 -18.08 -12.26 2.22
CA ALA A 352 -17.16 -11.87 3.27
C ALA A 352 -15.90 -12.74 3.16
N TYR A 353 -14.74 -12.11 2.89
CA TYR A 353 -13.43 -12.66 3.14
C TYR A 353 -12.82 -11.96 4.34
#